data_bf8185258533daaa52e4cb29df2ade7b
#
_entry.id   bf8185258533daaa52e4cb29df2ade7b
#
_cell.length_a   1.000
_cell.length_b   1.000
_cell.length_c   1.000
_cell.angle_alpha   90.00
_cell.angle_beta   90.00
_cell.angle_gamma   90.00
#
_symmetry.space_group_name_H-M   'P 1'
#
loop_
_entity.id
_entity.type
_entity.pdbx_description
1 polymer ?
#
loop_
_entity_poly.entity_id
_entity_poly.type
_entity_poly.pdbx_seq_one_letter_code
_entity_poly.pdbx_strand_id
1 'polypeptide(L)'
;FPEKKIRLALAHHAEDNAETVLFQMVRGSGLDGLCGMSRRRDEGIYELIRPLLAQPREEIEAFLRECGQSYCTDETNLDTEYSRNRIRHQVLPELKQINGQAVAHINQSAALLQEMRDFLNEEAEHIREMYVVEKSDGIQLYPGVWEECHEVVQREVLHKAVGKVAGSKKDITRKHIESVRNLYFSQVGRYVELPYQVLAERNYHGILLRKETEKKRADNTFLIEIPKESLQKVFEGEALELEVPGGRVRFCGLSPEGKIGEIDKKSYTKWLNYDKIKVGLQIRTRTAGDYLTVDDRGHT
;
A
#
# COMPACT_ATOMS: atom_id res chain seq x y z
N PHE A 1 11.55 21.71 -32.17
CA PHE A 1 12.66 20.98 -31.52
C PHE A 1 12.04 19.79 -30.80
N PRO A 2 12.53 18.55 -31.05
CA PRO A 2 12.08 17.41 -30.29
C PRO A 2 12.45 17.68 -28.83
N GLU A 3 11.51 17.47 -27.94
CA GLU A 3 11.46 17.63 -26.49
C GLU A 3 12.85 17.55 -25.81
N LYS A 4 13.56 18.68 -25.75
CA LYS A 4 14.75 18.77 -24.89
C LYS A 4 14.27 18.85 -23.46
N LYS A 5 14.41 17.75 -22.72
CA LYS A 5 14.13 17.72 -21.28
C LYS A 5 15.01 18.77 -20.59
N ILE A 6 14.40 19.71 -19.90
CA ILE A 6 15.12 20.75 -19.13
C ILE A 6 15.88 20.04 -18.01
N ARG A 7 17.15 20.40 -17.80
CA ARG A 7 17.95 19.93 -16.67
C ARG A 7 18.24 21.07 -15.71
N LEU A 8 17.86 20.88 -14.46
CA LEU A 8 18.19 21.79 -13.36
C LEU A 8 19.36 21.22 -12.57
N ALA A 9 20.53 21.87 -12.67
CA ALA A 9 21.71 21.45 -11.93
C ALA A 9 21.77 22.16 -10.58
N LEU A 10 21.94 21.38 -9.50
CA LEU A 10 22.17 21.89 -8.14
C LEU A 10 23.59 21.58 -7.70
N ALA A 11 24.24 22.55 -7.03
CA ALA A 11 25.61 22.46 -6.58
C ALA A 11 25.77 21.76 -5.19
N HIS A 12 24.90 20.81 -4.85
CA HIS A 12 25.08 20.00 -3.65
C HIS A 12 26.34 19.14 -3.77
N HIS A 13 27.09 19.03 -2.67
CA HIS A 13 28.37 18.32 -2.58
C HIS A 13 28.33 17.21 -1.51
N ALA A 14 29.44 16.56 -1.26
CA ALA A 14 29.52 15.36 -0.39
C ALA A 14 29.09 15.64 1.05
N GLU A 15 29.46 16.78 1.62
CA GLU A 15 29.04 17.19 2.95
C GLU A 15 27.55 17.45 3.04
N ASP A 16 26.94 18.08 2.03
CA ASP A 16 25.48 18.30 2.00
C ASP A 16 24.71 16.98 2.01
N ASN A 17 25.25 15.96 1.33
CA ASN A 17 24.64 14.62 1.35
C ASN A 17 24.76 13.98 2.73
N ALA A 18 25.95 14.02 3.35
CA ALA A 18 26.17 13.50 4.70
C ALA A 18 25.27 14.20 5.74
N GLU A 19 25.14 15.54 5.66
CA GLU A 19 24.21 16.32 6.47
C GLU A 19 22.76 15.81 6.32
N THR A 20 22.34 15.54 5.09
CA THR A 20 20.99 15.06 4.80
C THR A 20 20.77 13.66 5.39
N VAL A 21 21.73 12.75 5.25
CA VAL A 21 21.66 11.41 5.84
C VAL A 21 21.53 11.47 7.36
N LEU A 22 22.41 12.24 8.02
CA LEU A 22 22.38 12.43 9.46
C LEU A 22 21.07 13.07 9.94
N PHE A 23 20.59 14.09 9.24
CA PHE A 23 19.33 14.74 9.57
C PHE A 23 18.14 13.80 9.48
N GLN A 24 18.08 12.97 8.43
CA GLN A 24 17.03 11.99 8.25
C GLN A 24 17.12 10.87 9.30
N MET A 25 18.33 10.45 9.67
CA MET A 25 18.55 9.46 10.72
C MET A 25 18.01 9.96 12.08
N VAL A 26 18.33 11.18 12.46
CA VAL A 26 17.84 11.80 13.71
C VAL A 26 16.31 11.93 13.73
N ARG A 27 15.69 12.15 12.59
CA ARG A 27 14.22 12.22 12.44
C ARG A 27 13.54 10.84 12.44
N GLY A 28 14.28 9.75 12.43
CA GLY A 28 13.73 8.39 12.38
C GLY A 28 13.17 8.02 11.01
N SER A 29 13.75 8.57 9.95
CA SER A 29 13.35 8.22 8.57
C SER A 29 13.64 6.76 8.25
N GLY A 30 12.79 6.15 7.41
CA GLY A 30 13.02 4.82 6.85
C GLY A 30 14.12 4.80 5.78
N LEU A 31 14.19 3.69 5.03
CA LEU A 31 15.22 3.44 4.03
C LEU A 31 15.39 4.61 3.03
N ASP A 32 14.27 5.15 2.51
CA ASP A 32 14.30 6.26 1.55
C ASP A 32 15.04 7.51 2.06
N GLY A 33 14.87 7.85 3.34
CA GLY A 33 15.56 8.99 3.94
C GLY A 33 17.05 8.74 4.17
N LEU A 34 17.42 7.50 4.50
CA LEU A 34 18.81 7.12 4.77
C LEU A 34 19.64 6.97 3.49
N CYS A 35 19.04 6.84 2.33
CA CYS A 35 19.71 6.83 1.03
C CYS A 35 20.34 8.18 0.66
N GLY A 36 20.08 9.24 1.42
CA GLY A 36 20.57 10.58 1.10
C GLY A 36 19.95 11.17 -0.16
N MET A 37 20.71 12.00 -0.85
CA MET A 37 20.26 12.66 -2.09
C MET A 37 20.55 11.81 -3.31
N SER A 38 19.57 11.67 -4.21
CA SER A 38 19.80 11.05 -5.53
C SER A 38 20.59 11.98 -6.44
N ARG A 39 21.53 11.44 -7.22
CA ARG A 39 22.27 12.20 -8.22
C ARG A 39 21.37 12.78 -9.31
N ARG A 40 20.29 12.07 -9.64
CA ARG A 40 19.28 12.46 -10.62
C ARG A 40 17.90 12.18 -10.09
N ARG A 41 16.95 13.08 -10.37
CA ARG A 41 15.53 12.92 -10.03
C ARG A 41 14.67 13.47 -11.14
N ASP A 42 13.77 12.66 -11.65
CA ASP A 42 12.78 13.07 -12.62
C ASP A 42 11.62 13.78 -11.93
N GLU A 43 11.38 15.03 -12.28
CA GLU A 43 10.27 15.85 -11.80
C GLU A 43 9.18 16.04 -12.89
N GLY A 44 9.17 15.17 -13.91
CA GLY A 44 8.24 15.24 -15.04
C GLY A 44 8.62 16.30 -16.05
N ILE A 45 8.47 17.58 -15.72
CA ILE A 45 8.77 18.71 -16.62
C ILE A 45 10.28 18.92 -16.78
N TYR A 46 11.07 18.64 -15.75
CA TYR A 46 12.52 18.78 -15.75
C TYR A 46 13.20 17.62 -15.03
N GLU A 47 14.47 17.39 -15.34
CA GLU A 47 15.35 16.47 -14.63
C GLU A 47 16.25 17.27 -13.69
N LEU A 48 16.18 17.00 -12.37
CA LEU A 48 17.07 17.58 -11.40
C LEU A 48 18.34 16.74 -11.32
N ILE A 49 19.51 17.39 -11.47
CA ILE A 49 20.81 16.73 -11.40
C ILE A 49 21.71 17.37 -10.33
N ARG A 50 22.57 16.57 -9.71
CA ARG A 50 23.57 17.02 -8.71
C ARG A 50 24.96 16.53 -9.12
N PRO A 51 25.62 17.27 -10.04
CA PRO A 51 26.90 16.82 -10.61
C PRO A 51 28.02 16.68 -9.56
N LEU A 52 28.02 17.54 -8.54
CA LEU A 52 29.07 17.65 -7.52
C LEU A 52 28.81 16.78 -6.29
N LEU A 53 27.75 15.96 -6.25
CA LEU A 53 27.30 15.25 -5.05
C LEU A 53 28.36 14.28 -4.45
N ALA A 54 29.30 13.82 -5.25
CA ALA A 54 30.37 12.94 -4.79
C ALA A 54 31.66 13.71 -4.44
N GLN A 55 31.72 15.00 -4.74
CA GLN A 55 32.95 15.80 -4.56
C GLN A 55 32.98 16.39 -3.16
N PRO A 56 34.09 16.25 -2.41
CA PRO A 56 34.31 16.97 -1.18
C PRO A 56 34.36 18.48 -1.44
N ARG A 57 33.84 19.25 -0.49
CA ARG A 57 33.87 20.73 -0.58
C ARG A 57 35.28 21.29 -0.74
N GLU A 58 36.25 20.73 -0.06
CA GLU A 58 37.67 21.12 -0.12
C GLU A 58 38.24 21.01 -1.54
N GLU A 59 37.90 19.96 -2.29
CA GLU A 59 38.32 19.80 -3.68
C GLU A 59 37.67 20.84 -4.61
N ILE A 60 36.40 21.16 -4.38
CA ILE A 60 35.69 22.20 -5.15
C ILE A 60 36.32 23.56 -4.89
N GLU A 61 36.62 23.90 -3.64
CA GLU A 61 37.27 25.16 -3.29
C GLU A 61 38.72 25.24 -3.82
N ALA A 62 39.46 24.12 -3.82
CA ALA A 62 40.80 24.03 -4.42
C ALA A 62 40.75 24.32 -5.91
N PHE A 63 39.84 23.66 -6.63
CA PHE A 63 39.63 23.87 -8.07
C PHE A 63 39.28 25.34 -8.39
N LEU A 64 38.37 25.95 -7.63
CA LEU A 64 38.01 27.36 -7.84
C LEU A 64 39.21 28.31 -7.62
N ARG A 65 40.07 28.02 -6.62
CA ARG A 65 41.32 28.78 -6.42
C ARG A 65 42.28 28.64 -7.58
N GLU A 66 42.48 27.44 -8.11
CA GLU A 66 43.31 27.19 -9.30
C GLU A 66 42.80 27.94 -10.51
N CYS A 67 41.48 28.01 -10.69
CA CYS A 67 40.84 28.75 -11.77
C CYS A 67 40.82 30.28 -11.56
N GLY A 68 41.26 30.79 -10.41
CA GLY A 68 41.15 32.20 -10.06
C GLY A 68 39.70 32.71 -9.90
N GLN A 69 38.75 31.78 -9.70
CA GLN A 69 37.31 32.10 -9.61
C GLN A 69 36.94 32.40 -8.15
N SER A 70 36.44 33.62 -7.90
CA SER A 70 35.84 34.00 -6.60
C SER A 70 34.46 33.41 -6.44
N TYR A 71 34.07 33.17 -5.19
CA TYR A 71 32.72 32.75 -4.83
C TYR A 71 32.24 33.51 -3.56
N CYS A 72 30.90 33.67 -3.43
CA CYS A 72 30.30 34.28 -2.27
C CYS A 72 29.92 33.24 -1.24
N THR A 73 30.14 33.58 0.04
CA THR A 73 29.59 32.79 1.16
C THR A 73 28.30 33.46 1.63
N ASP A 74 27.21 32.69 1.65
CA ASP A 74 25.93 33.17 2.17
C ASP A 74 25.98 33.18 3.71
N GLU A 75 25.75 34.33 4.30
CA GLU A 75 25.79 34.54 5.75
C GLU A 75 24.73 33.82 6.51
N THR A 76 23.57 33.49 5.86
CA THR A 76 22.51 32.67 6.47
C THR A 76 22.93 31.24 6.78
N ASN A 77 24.03 30.75 6.18
CA ASN A 77 24.62 29.46 6.50
C ASN A 77 25.25 29.39 7.91
N LEU A 78 25.40 30.51 8.60
CA LEU A 78 25.98 30.60 9.96
C LEU A 78 24.92 30.48 11.06
N ASP A 79 23.63 30.57 10.74
CA ASP A 79 22.56 30.49 11.72
C ASP A 79 22.34 29.02 12.17
N THR A 80 22.70 28.77 13.44
CA THR A 80 22.63 27.40 14.05
C THR A 80 21.27 27.09 14.69
N GLU A 81 20.29 27.99 14.65
CA GLU A 81 18.93 27.70 15.11
C GLU A 81 18.27 26.61 14.26
N TYR A 82 18.66 26.51 12.99
CA TYR A 82 18.19 25.45 12.11
C TYR A 82 18.93 24.14 12.36
N SER A 83 18.21 23.06 12.57
CA SER A 83 18.76 21.73 12.88
C SER A 83 19.82 21.26 11.87
N ARG A 84 19.70 21.64 10.60
CA ARG A 84 20.67 21.28 9.55
C ARG A 84 22.00 22.03 9.74
N ASN A 85 21.95 23.31 10.09
CA ASN A 85 23.16 24.07 10.37
C ASN A 85 23.87 23.57 11.63
N ARG A 86 23.15 23.06 12.64
CA ARG A 86 23.76 22.38 13.79
C ARG A 86 24.51 21.13 13.38
N ILE A 87 23.97 20.33 12.48
CA ILE A 87 24.67 19.15 11.96
C ILE A 87 25.95 19.60 11.23
N ARG A 88 25.87 20.61 10.37
CA ARG A 88 27.01 21.15 9.60
C ARG A 88 28.13 21.69 10.49
N HIS A 89 27.79 22.51 11.48
CA HIS A 89 28.78 23.27 12.25
C HIS A 89 29.20 22.62 13.57
N GLN A 90 28.45 21.65 14.08
CA GLN A 90 28.74 20.99 15.35
C GLN A 90 28.96 19.48 15.18
N VAL A 91 28.02 18.77 14.56
CA VAL A 91 28.06 17.30 14.51
C VAL A 91 29.13 16.80 13.52
N LEU A 92 29.09 17.28 12.27
CA LEU A 92 30.06 16.84 11.24
C LEU A 92 31.52 17.13 11.61
N PRO A 93 31.88 18.31 12.17
CA PRO A 93 33.24 18.56 12.65
C PRO A 93 33.68 17.56 13.72
N GLU A 94 32.84 17.26 14.70
CA GLU A 94 33.15 16.25 15.73
C GLU A 94 33.34 14.86 15.13
N LEU A 95 32.50 14.44 14.19
CA LEU A 95 32.67 13.19 13.48
C LEU A 95 33.97 13.13 12.67
N LYS A 96 34.39 14.26 12.05
CA LYS A 96 35.64 14.37 11.32
C LYS A 96 36.87 14.30 12.28
N GLN A 97 36.72 14.76 13.54
CA GLN A 97 37.78 14.59 14.55
C GLN A 97 37.96 13.14 14.98
N ILE A 98 36.84 12.38 15.08
CA ILE A 98 36.88 10.94 15.37
C ILE A 98 37.49 10.17 14.19
N ASN A 99 37.08 10.52 12.97
CA ASN A 99 37.56 9.93 11.73
C ASN A 99 37.52 10.94 10.59
N GLY A 100 38.69 11.33 10.07
CA GLY A 100 38.82 12.28 8.95
C GLY A 100 38.02 11.86 7.70
N GLN A 101 37.72 10.56 7.55
CA GLN A 101 36.93 10.00 6.44
C GLN A 101 35.43 9.89 6.74
N ALA A 102 34.92 10.47 7.83
CA ALA A 102 33.53 10.31 8.27
C ALA A 102 32.51 10.66 7.17
N VAL A 103 32.71 11.75 6.44
CA VAL A 103 31.83 12.15 5.33
C VAL A 103 31.82 11.10 4.22
N ALA A 104 32.99 10.59 3.83
CA ALA A 104 33.12 9.55 2.81
C ALA A 104 32.40 8.26 3.25
N HIS A 105 32.59 7.83 4.49
CA HIS A 105 31.95 6.62 5.03
C HIS A 105 30.42 6.75 5.13
N ILE A 106 29.90 7.91 5.54
CA ILE A 106 28.45 8.18 5.55
C ILE A 106 27.90 8.08 4.13
N ASN A 107 28.56 8.70 3.15
CA ASN A 107 28.13 8.67 1.77
C ASN A 107 28.23 7.28 1.14
N GLN A 108 29.24 6.49 1.47
CA GLN A 108 29.36 5.08 1.04
C GLN A 108 28.20 4.24 1.60
N SER A 109 27.88 4.42 2.89
CA SER A 109 26.73 3.73 3.51
C SER A 109 25.43 4.12 2.86
N ALA A 110 25.23 5.42 2.57
CA ALA A 110 24.03 5.91 1.86
C ALA A 110 23.93 5.35 0.44
N ALA A 111 25.06 5.23 -0.28
CA ALA A 111 25.10 4.64 -1.62
C ALA A 111 24.69 3.15 -1.59
N LEU A 112 25.22 2.37 -0.64
CA LEU A 112 24.84 0.97 -0.46
C LEU A 112 23.34 0.83 -0.14
N LEU A 113 22.82 1.67 0.75
CA LEU A 113 21.38 1.68 1.05
C LEU A 113 20.54 2.06 -0.17
N GLN A 114 21.06 2.92 -1.04
CA GLN A 114 20.41 3.29 -2.29
C GLN A 114 20.32 2.09 -3.25
N GLU A 115 21.40 1.33 -3.41
CA GLU A 115 21.39 0.11 -4.22
C GLU A 115 20.37 -0.93 -3.67
N MET A 116 20.35 -1.12 -2.35
CA MET A 116 19.37 -2.01 -1.70
C MET A 116 17.93 -1.54 -1.90
N ARG A 117 17.69 -0.23 -1.83
CA ARG A 117 16.37 0.35 -2.10
C ARG A 117 15.96 0.15 -3.55
N ASP A 118 16.87 0.35 -4.50
CA ASP A 118 16.58 0.22 -5.92
C ASP A 118 16.24 -1.24 -6.25
N PHE A 119 16.99 -2.21 -5.72
CA PHE A 119 16.66 -3.64 -5.80
C PHE A 119 15.28 -3.94 -5.19
N LEU A 120 14.98 -3.42 -3.99
CA LEU A 120 13.68 -3.62 -3.36
C LEU A 120 12.54 -3.03 -4.19
N ASN A 121 12.78 -1.90 -4.84
CA ASN A 121 11.81 -1.27 -5.74
C ASN A 121 11.55 -2.10 -6.99
N GLU A 122 12.58 -2.71 -7.58
CA GLU A 122 12.47 -3.62 -8.73
C GLU A 122 11.67 -4.86 -8.38
N GLU A 123 12.01 -5.51 -7.26
CA GLU A 123 11.27 -6.68 -6.75
C GLU A 123 9.79 -6.35 -6.46
N ALA A 124 9.55 -5.20 -5.81
CA ALA A 124 8.18 -4.77 -5.52
C ALA A 124 7.39 -4.48 -6.80
N GLU A 125 8.03 -3.96 -7.85
CA GLU A 125 7.38 -3.71 -9.14
C GLU A 125 7.06 -5.02 -9.85
N HIS A 126 7.96 -5.99 -9.82
CA HIS A 126 7.73 -7.32 -10.37
C HIS A 126 6.51 -8.01 -9.71
N ILE A 127 6.44 -7.99 -8.39
CA ILE A 127 5.27 -8.52 -7.65
C ILE A 127 4.00 -7.72 -7.97
N ARG A 128 4.10 -6.40 -8.11
CA ARG A 128 2.96 -5.55 -8.48
C ARG A 128 2.40 -5.92 -9.86
N GLU A 129 3.25 -6.14 -10.85
CA GLU A 129 2.82 -6.52 -12.20
C GLU A 129 2.06 -7.85 -12.22
N MET A 130 2.47 -8.80 -11.38
CA MET A 130 1.85 -10.14 -11.33
C MET A 130 0.56 -10.17 -10.50
N TYR A 131 0.51 -9.46 -9.36
CA TYR A 131 -0.50 -9.70 -8.34
C TYR A 131 -1.30 -8.46 -7.94
N VAL A 132 -1.12 -7.30 -8.60
CA VAL A 132 -1.85 -6.08 -8.30
C VAL A 132 -2.57 -5.57 -9.54
N VAL A 133 -3.89 -5.50 -9.49
CA VAL A 133 -4.73 -5.07 -10.62
C VAL A 133 -5.50 -3.81 -10.25
N GLU A 134 -5.38 -2.80 -11.10
CA GLU A 134 -6.18 -1.59 -11.01
C GLU A 134 -7.57 -1.84 -11.62
N LYS A 135 -8.61 -1.53 -10.85
CA LYS A 135 -10.00 -1.67 -11.23
C LYS A 135 -10.69 -0.30 -11.17
N SER A 136 -11.87 -0.20 -11.75
CA SER A 136 -12.68 1.03 -11.71
C SER A 136 -13.07 1.47 -10.30
N ASP A 137 -13.11 0.54 -9.35
CA ASP A 137 -13.50 0.76 -7.94
C ASP A 137 -12.30 0.79 -6.97
N GLY A 138 -11.06 0.58 -7.46
CA GLY A 138 -9.87 0.62 -6.61
C GLY A 138 -8.73 -0.25 -7.12
N ILE A 139 -7.88 -0.69 -6.20
CA ILE A 139 -6.75 -1.58 -6.48
C ILE A 139 -6.97 -2.91 -5.77
N GLN A 140 -7.02 -4.00 -6.53
CA GLN A 140 -7.10 -5.35 -6.02
C GLN A 140 -5.70 -5.95 -5.87
N LEU A 141 -5.36 -6.40 -4.67
CA LEU A 141 -4.16 -7.17 -4.39
C LEU A 141 -4.55 -8.64 -4.22
N TYR A 142 -3.91 -9.51 -4.99
CA TYR A 142 -4.14 -10.96 -4.98
C TYR A 142 -3.22 -11.68 -3.99
N PRO A 143 -3.52 -12.94 -3.61
CA PRO A 143 -2.78 -13.72 -2.61
C PRO A 143 -1.27 -13.78 -2.83
N GLY A 144 -0.80 -13.83 -4.07
CA GLY A 144 0.62 -13.89 -4.40
C GLY A 144 1.46 -12.75 -3.80
N VAL A 145 0.86 -11.58 -3.48
CA VAL A 145 1.57 -10.52 -2.73
C VAL A 145 2.05 -11.03 -1.37
N TRP A 146 1.32 -11.95 -0.72
CA TRP A 146 1.66 -12.50 0.61
C TRP A 146 2.39 -13.83 0.55
N GLU A 147 2.18 -14.60 -0.52
CA GLU A 147 2.63 -16.00 -0.64
C GLU A 147 3.94 -16.13 -1.42
N GLU A 148 4.21 -15.21 -2.37
CA GLU A 148 5.33 -15.34 -3.32
C GLU A 148 6.53 -14.45 -2.99
N CYS A 149 6.46 -13.57 -1.97
CA CYS A 149 7.56 -12.69 -1.67
C CYS A 149 7.78 -12.44 -0.18
N HIS A 150 9.00 -12.00 0.13
CA HIS A 150 9.42 -11.68 1.49
C HIS A 150 8.64 -10.47 2.04
N GLU A 151 8.39 -10.43 3.34
CA GLU A 151 7.64 -9.38 4.03
C GLU A 151 8.11 -7.94 3.73
N VAL A 152 9.39 -7.74 3.49
CA VAL A 152 9.96 -6.42 3.14
C VAL A 152 9.41 -5.96 1.79
N VAL A 153 9.33 -6.86 0.81
CA VAL A 153 8.74 -6.61 -0.52
C VAL A 153 7.24 -6.37 -0.40
N GLN A 154 6.53 -7.21 0.40
CA GLN A 154 5.10 -6.99 0.68
C GLN A 154 4.82 -5.57 1.15
N ARG A 155 5.61 -5.08 2.12
CA ARG A 155 5.46 -3.72 2.67
C ARG A 155 5.63 -2.66 1.59
N GLU A 156 6.61 -2.82 0.70
CA GLU A 156 6.85 -1.85 -0.38
C GLU A 156 5.70 -1.88 -1.40
N VAL A 157 5.23 -3.04 -1.81
CA VAL A 157 4.05 -3.20 -2.69
C VAL A 157 2.82 -2.53 -2.07
N LEU A 158 2.54 -2.84 -0.79
CA LEU A 158 1.41 -2.27 -0.06
C LEU A 158 1.54 -0.74 0.07
N HIS A 159 2.73 -0.24 0.40
CA HIS A 159 2.97 1.20 0.52
C HIS A 159 2.74 1.95 -0.79
N LYS A 160 3.22 1.38 -1.91
CA LYS A 160 2.96 1.92 -3.26
C LYS A 160 1.48 1.90 -3.62
N ALA A 161 0.80 0.77 -3.37
CA ALA A 161 -0.62 0.60 -3.69
C ALA A 161 -1.51 1.54 -2.86
N VAL A 162 -1.29 1.60 -1.54
CA VAL A 162 -2.02 2.53 -0.64
C VAL A 162 -1.75 3.98 -1.03
N GLY A 163 -0.48 4.35 -1.27
CA GLY A 163 -0.09 5.68 -1.71
C GLY A 163 -0.76 6.11 -3.02
N LYS A 164 -0.91 5.18 -3.97
CA LYS A 164 -1.59 5.42 -5.24
C LYS A 164 -3.08 5.70 -5.05
N VAL A 165 -3.78 4.90 -4.24
CA VAL A 165 -5.20 5.13 -3.93
C VAL A 165 -5.39 6.42 -3.12
N ALA A 166 -4.52 6.69 -2.17
CA ALA A 166 -4.54 7.90 -1.36
C ALA A 166 -4.28 9.19 -2.18
N GLY A 167 -3.49 9.07 -3.25
CA GLY A 167 -2.96 10.21 -4.01
C GLY A 167 -1.77 10.90 -3.32
N SER A 168 -1.31 10.36 -2.19
CA SER A 168 -0.16 10.84 -1.41
C SER A 168 0.41 9.71 -0.56
N LYS A 169 1.73 9.70 -0.37
CA LYS A 169 2.41 8.80 0.59
C LYS A 169 2.62 9.47 1.96
N LYS A 170 2.36 10.78 2.06
CA LYS A 170 2.48 11.52 3.31
C LYS A 170 1.51 10.93 4.35
N ASP A 171 1.93 10.86 5.60
CA ASP A 171 1.14 10.35 6.74
C ASP A 171 0.77 8.84 6.66
N ILE A 172 1.17 8.12 5.60
CA ILE A 172 1.05 6.67 5.54
C ILE A 172 2.23 6.06 6.32
N THR A 173 1.96 5.68 7.56
CA THR A 173 2.97 5.14 8.47
C THR A 173 3.16 3.64 8.30
N ARG A 174 4.29 3.11 8.83
CA ARG A 174 4.53 1.67 8.89
C ARG A 174 3.38 0.91 9.58
N LYS A 175 2.76 1.49 10.62
CA LYS A 175 1.61 0.88 11.32
C LYS A 175 0.42 0.67 10.37
N HIS A 176 0.13 1.63 9.50
CA HIS A 176 -0.93 1.51 8.50
C HIS A 176 -0.66 0.35 7.55
N ILE A 177 0.57 0.23 7.05
CA ILE A 177 0.97 -0.85 6.13
C ILE A 177 0.90 -2.22 6.81
N GLU A 178 1.38 -2.34 8.06
CA GLU A 178 1.25 -3.59 8.84
C GLU A 178 -0.22 -3.97 9.08
N SER A 179 -1.09 -2.99 9.32
CA SER A 179 -2.53 -3.25 9.47
C SER A 179 -3.14 -3.85 8.20
N VAL A 180 -2.78 -3.32 7.03
CA VAL A 180 -3.22 -3.88 5.73
C VAL A 180 -2.63 -5.27 5.50
N ARG A 181 -1.33 -5.45 5.81
CA ARG A 181 -0.66 -6.75 5.68
C ARG A 181 -1.35 -7.82 6.52
N ASN A 182 -1.63 -7.51 7.78
CA ASN A 182 -2.28 -8.45 8.71
C ASN A 182 -3.76 -8.69 8.38
N LEU A 183 -4.42 -7.75 7.69
CA LEU A 183 -5.81 -7.89 7.26
C LEU A 183 -6.00 -9.09 6.32
N TYR A 184 -4.98 -9.45 5.52
CA TYR A 184 -5.04 -10.62 4.63
C TYR A 184 -5.36 -11.92 5.38
N PHE A 185 -4.84 -12.10 6.59
CA PHE A 185 -5.07 -13.28 7.43
C PHE A 185 -6.36 -13.22 8.24
N SER A 186 -7.12 -12.14 8.12
CA SER A 186 -8.41 -11.96 8.79
C SER A 186 -9.55 -12.60 8.02
N GLN A 187 -10.73 -12.69 8.65
CA GLN A 187 -11.95 -13.16 7.99
C GLN A 187 -12.35 -12.23 6.83
N VAL A 188 -12.91 -12.81 5.77
CA VAL A 188 -13.49 -12.06 4.65
C VAL A 188 -14.58 -11.10 5.15
N GLY A 189 -14.60 -9.88 4.58
CA GLY A 189 -15.49 -8.80 4.98
C GLY A 189 -14.92 -7.88 6.08
N ARG A 190 -13.77 -8.22 6.69
CA ARG A 190 -13.08 -7.27 7.56
C ARG A 190 -12.40 -6.17 6.76
N TYR A 191 -12.26 -5.00 7.38
CA TYR A 191 -11.65 -3.83 6.75
C TYR A 191 -10.80 -3.04 7.73
N VAL A 192 -9.94 -2.19 7.19
CA VAL A 192 -9.10 -1.23 7.92
C VAL A 192 -9.23 0.13 7.24
N GLU A 193 -9.49 1.16 8.03
CA GLU A 193 -9.51 2.55 7.58
C GLU A 193 -8.09 3.12 7.64
N LEU A 194 -7.71 3.84 6.58
CA LEU A 194 -6.39 4.43 6.40
C LEU A 194 -6.52 5.94 6.15
N PRO A 195 -5.44 6.73 6.28
CA PRO A 195 -5.45 8.14 5.92
C PRO A 195 -6.00 8.39 4.50
N TYR A 196 -6.47 9.60 4.26
CA TYR A 196 -7.02 10.04 2.96
C TYR A 196 -8.28 9.29 2.52
N GLN A 197 -9.08 8.81 3.47
CA GLN A 197 -10.31 8.06 3.21
C GLN A 197 -10.07 6.78 2.37
N VAL A 198 -8.91 6.16 2.55
CA VAL A 198 -8.63 4.87 1.94
C VAL A 198 -9.17 3.77 2.83
N LEU A 199 -9.94 2.86 2.24
CA LEU A 199 -10.43 1.65 2.87
C LEU A 199 -9.72 0.44 2.28
N ALA A 200 -9.11 -0.37 3.14
CA ALA A 200 -8.60 -1.69 2.78
C ALA A 200 -9.60 -2.74 3.24
N GLU A 201 -10.10 -3.57 2.35
CA GLU A 201 -11.13 -4.58 2.62
C GLU A 201 -10.64 -5.98 2.25
N ARG A 202 -10.79 -6.95 3.16
CA ARG A 202 -10.53 -8.36 2.89
C ARG A 202 -11.69 -8.98 2.14
N ASN A 203 -11.50 -9.31 0.87
CA ASN A 203 -12.47 -10.01 0.05
C ASN A 203 -11.99 -11.44 -0.29
N TYR A 204 -12.78 -12.22 -1.03
CA TYR A 204 -12.41 -13.59 -1.41
C TYR A 204 -11.17 -13.70 -2.30
N HIS A 205 -10.81 -12.61 -2.99
CA HIS A 205 -9.68 -12.55 -3.93
C HIS A 205 -8.40 -11.97 -3.33
N GLY A 206 -8.43 -11.52 -2.07
CA GLY A 206 -7.28 -10.88 -1.43
C GLY A 206 -7.68 -9.59 -0.69
N ILE A 207 -7.01 -8.49 -0.95
CA ILE A 207 -7.29 -7.17 -0.37
C ILE A 207 -7.70 -6.20 -1.49
N LEU A 208 -8.82 -5.53 -1.31
CA LEU A 208 -9.26 -4.42 -2.14
C LEU A 208 -8.96 -3.09 -1.43
N LEU A 209 -8.18 -2.24 -2.08
CA LEU A 209 -7.94 -0.86 -1.64
C LEU A 209 -8.82 0.09 -2.47
N ARG A 210 -9.62 0.91 -1.82
CA ARG A 210 -10.48 1.89 -2.51
C ARG A 210 -10.59 3.19 -1.71
N LYS A 211 -10.96 4.29 -2.37
CA LYS A 211 -11.41 5.48 -1.66
C LYS A 211 -12.83 5.28 -1.17
N GLU A 212 -13.07 5.63 0.08
CA GLU A 212 -14.41 5.70 0.63
C GLU A 212 -15.09 6.95 0.05
N THR A 213 -16.10 6.75 -0.79
CA THR A 213 -16.97 7.83 -1.24
C THR A 213 -18.19 7.87 -0.33
N GLU A 214 -18.61 9.05 0.12
CA GLU A 214 -19.73 9.24 1.04
C GLU A 214 -21.02 8.49 0.62
N LYS A 215 -21.18 8.18 -0.67
CA LYS A 215 -22.32 7.42 -1.20
C LYS A 215 -22.37 5.94 -0.80
N LYS A 216 -21.31 5.35 -0.23
CA LYS A 216 -21.30 3.90 0.13
C LYS A 216 -21.41 3.64 1.64
N ARG A 217 -21.49 4.67 2.48
CA ARG A 217 -21.93 4.54 3.89
C ARG A 217 -23.46 4.38 4.00
N ALA A 218 -24.21 4.68 2.94
CA ALA A 218 -25.65 4.44 2.90
C ALA A 218 -25.88 2.94 2.76
N ASP A 219 -26.20 2.32 3.87
CA ASP A 219 -26.88 1.03 4.02
C ASP A 219 -26.88 0.09 2.81
N ASN A 220 -25.84 -0.73 2.68
CA ASN A 220 -25.95 -1.99 1.95
C ASN A 220 -26.75 -3.03 2.78
N THR A 221 -27.52 -2.60 3.77
CA THR A 221 -28.45 -3.46 4.47
C THR A 221 -29.67 -3.66 3.59
N PHE A 222 -29.88 -4.87 3.16
CA PHE A 222 -31.12 -5.26 2.52
C PHE A 222 -31.73 -6.44 3.25
N LEU A 223 -33.05 -6.52 3.19
CA LEU A 223 -33.82 -7.63 3.70
C LEU A 223 -34.89 -7.97 2.65
N ILE A 224 -34.86 -9.20 2.18
CA ILE A 224 -35.89 -9.75 1.29
C ILE A 224 -36.52 -10.91 2.06
N GLU A 225 -37.80 -10.81 2.32
CA GLU A 225 -38.56 -11.89 2.93
C GLU A 225 -39.17 -12.78 1.85
N ILE A 226 -39.04 -14.06 1.99
CA ILE A 226 -39.60 -15.07 1.07
C ILE A 226 -40.62 -15.87 1.87
N PRO A 227 -41.92 -15.60 1.68
CA PRO A 227 -43.00 -16.29 2.35
C PRO A 227 -42.95 -17.80 2.05
N LYS A 228 -43.48 -18.60 2.95
CA LYS A 228 -43.53 -20.08 2.79
C LYS A 228 -44.35 -20.48 1.55
N GLU A 229 -45.39 -19.72 1.18
CA GLU A 229 -46.21 -19.94 0.01
C GLU A 229 -45.38 -19.84 -1.29
N SER A 230 -44.43 -18.90 -1.36
CA SER A 230 -43.52 -18.77 -2.51
C SER A 230 -42.55 -19.93 -2.60
N LEU A 231 -42.07 -20.45 -1.46
CA LEU A 231 -41.21 -21.63 -1.41
C LEU A 231 -41.98 -22.91 -1.76
N GLN A 232 -43.29 -22.96 -1.47
CA GLN A 232 -44.14 -24.08 -1.86
C GLN A 232 -44.25 -24.21 -3.39
N LYS A 233 -44.43 -23.10 -4.09
CA LYS A 233 -44.43 -23.05 -5.57
C LYS A 233 -43.09 -23.54 -6.15
N VAL A 234 -42.00 -23.17 -5.51
CA VAL A 234 -40.65 -23.65 -5.89
C VAL A 234 -40.54 -25.17 -5.72
N PHE A 235 -41.12 -25.71 -4.65
CA PHE A 235 -41.14 -27.15 -4.41
C PHE A 235 -42.04 -27.88 -5.43
N GLU A 236 -43.11 -27.24 -5.92
CA GLU A 236 -44.02 -27.71 -6.96
C GLU A 236 -43.41 -27.59 -8.38
N GLY A 237 -42.19 -27.07 -8.53
CA GLY A 237 -41.46 -27.04 -9.79
C GLY A 237 -41.29 -25.68 -10.44
N GLU A 238 -41.80 -24.60 -9.83
CA GLU A 238 -41.48 -23.24 -10.28
C GLU A 238 -40.09 -22.81 -9.81
N ALA A 239 -39.35 -22.08 -10.66
CA ALA A 239 -38.10 -21.45 -10.23
C ALA A 239 -38.37 -20.04 -9.71
N LEU A 240 -37.85 -19.70 -8.53
CA LEU A 240 -37.87 -18.36 -7.97
C LEU A 240 -36.52 -17.71 -8.15
N GLU A 241 -36.43 -16.62 -8.90
CA GLU A 241 -35.22 -15.80 -9.02
C GLU A 241 -35.43 -14.44 -8.35
N LEU A 242 -34.44 -14.04 -7.54
CA LEU A 242 -34.45 -12.76 -6.81
C LEU A 242 -33.19 -11.98 -7.14
N GLU A 243 -33.33 -10.72 -7.50
CA GLU A 243 -32.18 -9.83 -7.61
C GLU A 243 -31.79 -9.33 -6.22
N VAL A 244 -30.49 -9.46 -5.91
CA VAL A 244 -29.90 -8.99 -4.67
C VAL A 244 -28.73 -8.06 -4.98
N PRO A 245 -28.36 -7.14 -4.09
CA PRO A 245 -27.16 -6.34 -4.28
C PRO A 245 -25.93 -7.23 -4.50
N GLY A 246 -25.36 -7.18 -5.69
CA GLY A 246 -24.20 -7.99 -6.10
C GLY A 246 -24.51 -9.27 -6.87
N GLY A 247 -25.76 -9.56 -7.21
CA GLY A 247 -26.08 -10.73 -8.05
C GLY A 247 -27.52 -11.18 -8.02
N ARG A 248 -27.74 -12.42 -8.42
CA ARG A 248 -29.04 -13.08 -8.39
C ARG A 248 -29.01 -14.34 -7.55
N VAL A 249 -30.07 -14.58 -6.79
CA VAL A 249 -30.28 -15.83 -6.04
C VAL A 249 -31.43 -16.59 -6.68
N ARG A 250 -31.21 -17.85 -7.03
CA ARG A 250 -32.20 -18.74 -7.64
C ARG A 250 -32.53 -19.88 -6.68
N PHE A 251 -33.81 -20.07 -6.42
CA PHE A 251 -34.35 -21.22 -5.68
C PHE A 251 -34.92 -22.22 -6.66
N CYS A 252 -34.56 -23.48 -6.47
CA CYS A 252 -35.09 -24.58 -7.25
C CYS A 252 -35.51 -25.71 -6.31
N GLY A 253 -36.68 -26.30 -6.52
CA GLY A 253 -37.10 -27.51 -5.84
C GLY A 253 -36.40 -28.74 -6.43
N LEU A 254 -36.05 -29.71 -5.55
CA LEU A 254 -35.63 -31.03 -5.96
C LEU A 254 -36.68 -32.05 -5.53
N SER A 255 -37.12 -32.83 -6.49
CA SER A 255 -37.98 -33.99 -6.19
C SER A 255 -37.18 -35.07 -5.47
N PRO A 256 -37.79 -35.81 -4.49
CA PRO A 256 -37.13 -36.91 -3.79
C PRO A 256 -36.62 -38.03 -4.68
N GLU A 257 -37.10 -38.12 -5.93
CA GLU A 257 -36.68 -39.14 -6.92
C GLU A 257 -35.39 -38.79 -7.68
N GLY A 258 -34.92 -37.53 -7.55
CA GLY A 258 -33.63 -37.08 -8.13
C GLY A 258 -32.46 -37.59 -7.31
N LYS A 259 -31.55 -38.37 -7.94
CA LYS A 259 -30.33 -38.84 -7.30
C LYS A 259 -29.49 -37.66 -6.82
N ILE A 260 -29.32 -37.55 -5.52
CA ILE A 260 -28.50 -36.53 -4.83
C ILE A 260 -27.02 -36.55 -5.30
N GLY A 261 -26.62 -37.52 -6.11
CA GLY A 261 -25.23 -37.75 -6.54
C GLY A 261 -24.74 -36.93 -7.73
N GLU A 262 -25.60 -36.22 -8.48
CA GLU A 262 -25.21 -35.52 -9.70
C GLU A 262 -25.24 -33.98 -9.57
N ILE A 263 -25.27 -33.47 -8.34
CA ILE A 263 -25.38 -32.04 -8.15
C ILE A 263 -24.00 -31.42 -8.14
N ASP A 264 -23.72 -30.60 -9.15
CA ASP A 264 -22.52 -29.79 -9.28
C ASP A 264 -22.31 -28.97 -8.00
N LYS A 265 -21.28 -29.32 -7.24
CA LYS A 265 -20.85 -28.56 -6.04
C LYS A 265 -20.21 -27.23 -6.47
N LYS A 266 -21.02 -26.34 -7.06
CA LYS A 266 -20.59 -24.97 -7.33
C LYS A 266 -20.43 -24.24 -6.01
N SER A 267 -19.42 -23.40 -5.90
CA SER A 267 -18.98 -22.71 -4.68
C SER A 267 -20.08 -21.89 -3.98
N TYR A 268 -21.17 -21.62 -4.65
CA TYR A 268 -22.28 -20.76 -4.19
C TYR A 268 -23.64 -21.48 -4.11
N THR A 269 -23.68 -22.80 -4.18
CA THR A 269 -24.92 -23.56 -4.04
C THR A 269 -25.04 -24.11 -2.61
N LYS A 270 -26.19 -23.87 -1.96
CA LYS A 270 -26.52 -24.37 -0.63
C LYS A 270 -27.82 -25.15 -0.67
N TRP A 271 -27.90 -26.17 0.16
CA TRP A 271 -29.05 -27.07 0.25
C TRP A 271 -29.82 -26.76 1.53
N LEU A 272 -31.12 -26.60 1.40
CA LEU A 272 -32.04 -26.36 2.50
C LEU A 272 -33.10 -27.47 2.53
N ASN A 273 -33.37 -28.01 3.73
CA ASN A 273 -34.45 -28.96 3.89
C ASN A 273 -35.78 -28.18 4.03
N TYR A 274 -36.68 -28.36 3.06
CA TYR A 274 -37.96 -27.67 3.03
C TYR A 274 -38.83 -27.94 4.27
N ASP A 275 -38.86 -29.18 4.79
CA ASP A 275 -39.66 -29.56 5.93
C ASP A 275 -39.24 -28.86 7.23
N LYS A 276 -37.97 -28.41 7.28
CA LYS A 276 -37.46 -27.63 8.43
C LYS A 276 -37.81 -26.15 8.36
N ILE A 277 -38.33 -25.65 7.23
CA ILE A 277 -38.70 -24.24 7.07
C ILE A 277 -40.13 -24.04 7.58
N LYS A 278 -40.27 -23.44 8.78
CA LYS A 278 -41.59 -23.29 9.43
C LYS A 278 -42.38 -22.09 8.94
N VAL A 279 -41.72 -20.93 8.75
CA VAL A 279 -42.36 -19.65 8.46
C VAL A 279 -42.04 -19.13 7.08
N GLY A 280 -40.76 -19.15 6.68
CA GLY A 280 -40.24 -18.63 5.43
C GLY A 280 -38.71 -18.50 5.49
N LEU A 281 -38.15 -17.83 4.51
CA LEU A 281 -36.73 -17.52 4.46
C LEU A 281 -36.51 -16.01 4.40
N GLN A 282 -35.40 -15.56 4.90
CA GLN A 282 -34.95 -14.19 4.75
C GLN A 282 -33.58 -14.17 4.06
N ILE A 283 -33.41 -13.35 3.04
CA ILE A 283 -32.11 -13.00 2.48
C ILE A 283 -31.81 -11.59 2.94
N ARG A 284 -30.73 -11.43 3.70
CA ARG A 284 -30.33 -10.12 4.22
C ARG A 284 -28.83 -9.99 4.36
N THR A 285 -28.34 -8.78 4.44
CA THR A 285 -26.98 -8.51 4.89
C THR A 285 -26.75 -9.01 6.31
N ARG A 286 -25.53 -9.50 6.57
CA ARG A 286 -25.12 -9.94 7.90
C ARG A 286 -25.12 -8.74 8.87
N THR A 287 -25.71 -8.95 10.04
CA THR A 287 -25.66 -7.99 11.15
C THR A 287 -24.74 -8.49 12.26
N ALA A 288 -24.29 -7.57 13.12
CA ALA A 288 -23.49 -7.95 14.29
C ALA A 288 -24.31 -8.89 15.20
N GLY A 289 -23.71 -10.02 15.58
CA GLY A 289 -24.37 -11.05 16.38
C GLY A 289 -25.01 -12.19 15.56
N ASP A 290 -24.97 -12.13 14.23
CA ASP A 290 -25.44 -13.25 13.42
C ASP A 290 -24.47 -14.44 13.51
N TYR A 291 -25.03 -15.60 13.80
CA TYR A 291 -24.32 -16.88 13.79
C TYR A 291 -25.14 -17.93 13.03
N LEU A 292 -24.46 -18.91 12.48
CA LEU A 292 -25.06 -20.05 11.81
C LEU A 292 -24.67 -21.31 12.57
N THR A 293 -25.64 -22.05 13.11
CA THR A 293 -25.40 -23.36 13.69
C THR A 293 -25.39 -24.40 12.58
N VAL A 294 -24.26 -25.04 12.36
CA VAL A 294 -24.06 -25.97 11.23
C VAL A 294 -24.51 -27.39 11.59
N ASP A 295 -24.50 -27.75 12.87
CA ASP A 295 -24.95 -29.04 13.38
C ASP A 295 -25.63 -28.93 14.75
N ASP A 296 -26.23 -30.03 15.21
CA ASP A 296 -26.88 -30.10 16.53
C ASP A 296 -25.88 -30.05 17.70
N ARG A 297 -24.57 -29.95 17.45
CA ARG A 297 -23.52 -29.88 18.48
C ARG A 297 -23.03 -28.44 18.72
N GLY A 298 -23.63 -27.45 18.04
CA GLY A 298 -23.36 -26.03 18.31
C GLY A 298 -22.02 -25.50 17.79
N HIS A 299 -21.38 -26.16 16.82
CA HIS A 299 -20.22 -25.62 16.15
C HIS A 299 -20.66 -24.47 15.23
N THR A 300 -20.10 -23.27 15.49
CA THR A 300 -20.36 -22.02 14.74
C THR A 300 -19.34 -21.85 13.62
#